data_eeb97ab828845dbf82cb4784649794e4
#
_entry.id   eeb97ab828845dbf82cb4784649794e4
#
_cell.length_a   1.000
_cell.length_b   1.000
_cell.length_c   1.000
_cell.angle_alpha   90.00
_cell.angle_beta   90.00
_cell.angle_gamma   90.00
#
_symmetry.space_group_name_H-M   'P 1'
#
loop_
_entity.id
_entity.type
_entity.pdbx_description
1 polymer ?
#
loop_
_entity_poly.entity_id
_entity_poly.type
_entity_poly.pdbx_seq_one_letter_code
_entity_poly.pdbx_strand_id
1 'polypeptide(L)'
;SAMPTNLYGPNDNYDLEKSHVLPAMLRKFITAKENNDPSVTIWGTGTPKREFLHVDDLAEACMYLMEHYNEKGLVNIGTGIDVTILELAQMVKQVTGYTGEIVLDLSKPDGTPRKLMDVTKINQFGWKARIXXXXLLR
;
A
#
# COMPACT_ATOMS: atom_id res chain seq x y z
N SER A 1 10.63 -7.74 -18.27
CA SER A 1 9.97 -6.56 -17.67
C SER A 1 9.46 -6.88 -16.29
N ALA A 2 9.65 -5.96 -15.38
CA ALA A 2 9.14 -6.08 -14.01
C ALA A 2 7.90 -5.21 -13.84
N MET A 3 6.87 -5.77 -13.21
CA MET A 3 5.62 -5.06 -12.96
C MET A 3 5.35 -5.04 -11.45
N PRO A 4 5.70 -3.94 -10.79
CA PRO A 4 5.45 -3.87 -9.35
C PRO A 4 4.00 -3.53 -9.05
N THR A 5 3.55 -3.90 -7.85
CA THR A 5 2.27 -3.49 -7.31
C THR A 5 2.39 -2.06 -6.73
N ASN A 6 1.41 -1.63 -5.94
CA ASN A 6 1.45 -0.29 -5.31
C ASN A 6 2.66 -0.18 -4.39
N LEU A 7 3.40 0.89 -4.53
CA LEU A 7 4.64 1.09 -3.79
C LEU A 7 4.46 2.13 -2.68
N TYR A 8 5.24 1.99 -1.62
CA TYR A 8 5.30 2.98 -0.57
C TYR A 8 6.70 3.00 0.02
N GLY A 9 7.02 4.08 0.74
CA GLY A 9 8.31 4.18 1.40
C GLY A 9 8.71 5.64 1.60
N PRO A 10 9.92 5.84 2.13
CA PRO A 10 10.41 7.20 2.32
C PRO A 10 10.49 7.98 1.02
N ASN A 11 10.31 9.29 1.12
CA ASN A 11 10.41 10.21 -0.02
C ASN A 11 9.27 10.05 -1.02
N ASP A 12 8.12 9.52 -0.56
CA ASP A 12 6.96 9.39 -1.41
C ASP A 12 6.30 10.75 -1.64
N ASN A 13 5.34 10.76 -2.55
CA ASN A 13 4.56 11.96 -2.86
C ASN A 13 3.34 12.01 -1.93
N TYR A 14 3.26 13.06 -1.12
CA TYR A 14 2.17 13.19 -0.15
C TYR A 14 1.11 14.22 -0.55
N ASP A 15 1.07 14.60 -1.82
CA ASP A 15 0.04 15.50 -2.34
C ASP A 15 -1.32 14.82 -2.25
N LEU A 16 -2.30 15.48 -1.61
CA LEU A 16 -3.62 14.86 -1.40
C LEU A 16 -4.36 14.56 -2.69
N GLU A 17 -4.07 15.31 -3.75
CA GLU A 17 -4.77 15.11 -5.02
C GLU A 17 -4.05 14.18 -5.97
N LYS A 18 -2.74 14.11 -5.89
CA LYS A 18 -1.93 13.43 -6.89
C LYS A 18 -1.24 12.17 -6.39
N SER A 19 -1.22 11.96 -5.08
CA SER A 19 -0.52 10.80 -4.55
C SER A 19 -1.42 9.55 -4.55
N HIS A 20 -0.78 8.39 -4.37
CA HIS A 20 -1.50 7.14 -4.23
C HIS A 20 -2.15 7.04 -2.85
N VAL A 21 -2.93 5.98 -2.64
CA VAL A 21 -3.83 5.90 -1.50
C VAL A 21 -3.09 5.92 -0.16
N LEU A 22 -2.00 5.18 -0.03
CA LEU A 22 -1.34 5.10 1.27
C LEU A 22 -0.69 6.41 1.68
N PRO A 23 0.10 7.09 0.83
CA PRO A 23 0.64 8.40 1.24
C PRO A 23 -0.44 9.43 1.50
N ALA A 24 -1.50 9.45 0.70
CA ALA A 24 -2.60 10.39 0.93
C ALA A 24 -3.28 10.11 2.27
N MET A 25 -3.48 8.85 2.58
CA MET A 25 -4.09 8.47 3.85
C MET A 25 -3.21 8.84 5.04
N LEU A 26 -1.91 8.60 4.93
CA LEU A 26 -0.98 9.02 5.98
C LEU A 26 -1.09 10.51 6.24
N ARG A 27 -1.10 11.30 5.17
CA ARG A 27 -1.21 12.75 5.33
C ARG A 27 -2.54 13.14 5.96
N LYS A 28 -3.64 12.51 5.56
CA LYS A 28 -4.94 12.81 6.16
C LYS A 28 -4.93 12.58 7.66
N PHE A 29 -4.41 11.45 8.10
CA PHE A 29 -4.42 11.13 9.53
C PHE A 29 -3.48 12.02 10.32
N ILE A 30 -2.31 12.34 9.77
CA ILE A 30 -1.37 13.23 10.46
C ILE A 30 -1.97 14.63 10.58
N THR A 31 -2.57 15.14 9.51
CA THR A 31 -3.21 16.46 9.56
C THR A 31 -4.36 16.49 10.55
N ALA A 32 -5.19 15.43 10.57
CA ALA A 32 -6.30 15.37 11.52
C ALA A 32 -5.80 15.32 12.96
N LYS A 33 -4.71 14.61 13.20
CA LYS A 33 -4.12 14.57 14.54
C LYS A 33 -3.62 15.94 14.96
N GLU A 34 -2.92 16.62 14.06
CA GLU A 34 -2.39 17.95 14.37
C GLU A 34 -3.49 18.97 14.63
N ASN A 35 -4.61 18.85 13.93
CA ASN A 35 -5.73 19.77 14.06
C ASN A 35 -6.73 19.34 15.11
N ASN A 36 -6.54 18.20 15.75
CA ASN A 36 -7.50 17.63 16.71
C ASN A 36 -8.88 17.42 16.08
N ASP A 37 -8.90 17.00 14.82
CA ASP A 37 -10.17 16.73 14.15
C ASP A 37 -10.86 15.52 14.79
N PRO A 38 -12.21 15.54 14.91
CA PRO A 38 -12.91 14.45 15.54
C PRO A 38 -12.96 13.17 14.70
N SER A 39 -12.81 13.29 13.38
CA SER A 39 -12.89 12.12 12.51
C SER A 39 -12.08 12.32 11.24
N VAL A 40 -11.77 11.21 10.58
CA VAL A 40 -11.19 11.18 9.24
C VAL A 40 -12.15 10.41 8.35
N THR A 41 -12.48 10.99 7.20
CA THR A 41 -13.44 10.38 6.28
C THR A 41 -12.72 9.59 5.21
N ILE A 42 -13.17 8.36 5.01
CA ILE A 42 -12.71 7.47 3.96
C ILE A 42 -13.85 7.28 2.96
N TRP A 43 -13.55 7.42 1.66
CA TRP A 43 -14.58 7.31 0.63
C TRP A 43 -15.00 5.86 0.43
N GLY A 44 -16.31 5.63 0.29
CA GLY A 44 -16.85 4.33 -0.04
C GLY A 44 -17.03 3.44 1.16
N THR A 45 -17.10 2.15 0.91
CA THR A 45 -17.38 1.16 1.97
C THR A 45 -16.13 0.71 2.70
N GLY A 46 -14.95 0.99 2.18
CA GLY A 46 -13.71 0.49 2.75
C GLY A 46 -13.43 -0.98 2.46
N THR A 47 -14.27 -1.62 1.63
CA THR A 47 -14.08 -3.04 1.33
C THR A 47 -13.12 -3.37 0.19
N PRO A 48 -12.85 -2.47 -0.78
CA PRO A 48 -11.87 -2.82 -1.81
C PRO A 48 -10.53 -3.18 -1.18
N LYS A 49 -9.83 -4.11 -1.82
CA LYS A 49 -8.55 -4.61 -1.31
C LYS A 49 -7.41 -4.14 -2.20
N ARG A 50 -6.28 -3.84 -1.57
CA ARG A 50 -5.07 -3.39 -2.26
C ARG A 50 -3.86 -4.04 -1.66
N GLU A 51 -2.87 -4.22 -2.51
CA GLU A 51 -1.58 -4.79 -2.13
C GLU A 51 -0.54 -3.68 -2.13
N PHE A 52 0.37 -3.71 -1.17
CA PHE A 52 1.40 -2.67 -1.05
C PHE A 52 2.77 -3.31 -0.88
N LEU A 53 3.77 -2.76 -1.56
CA LEU A 53 5.14 -3.26 -1.54
C LEU A 53 6.07 -2.11 -1.14
N HIS A 54 6.91 -2.37 -0.14
CA HIS A 54 7.89 -1.35 0.27
C HIS A 54 8.93 -1.17 -0.84
N VAL A 55 9.37 0.08 -1.05
CA VAL A 55 10.30 0.36 -2.14
C VAL A 55 11.63 -0.35 -1.95
N ASP A 56 12.06 -0.59 -0.71
CA ASP A 56 13.29 -1.36 -0.47
C ASP A 56 13.13 -2.80 -0.93
N ASP A 57 11.95 -3.39 -0.74
CA ASP A 57 11.70 -4.73 -1.27
C ASP A 57 11.71 -4.72 -2.79
N LEU A 58 11.16 -3.69 -3.42
CA LEU A 58 11.20 -3.61 -4.87
C LEU A 58 12.65 -3.53 -5.37
N ALA A 59 13.46 -2.70 -4.72
CA ALA A 59 14.86 -2.58 -5.13
C ALA A 59 15.58 -3.92 -5.00
N GLU A 60 15.36 -4.63 -3.90
CA GLU A 60 15.97 -5.95 -3.73
C GLU A 60 15.50 -6.93 -4.81
N ALA A 61 14.20 -6.90 -5.12
CA ALA A 61 13.65 -7.78 -6.15
C ALA A 61 14.27 -7.51 -7.51
N CYS A 62 14.44 -6.23 -7.85
CA CYS A 62 15.03 -5.86 -9.14
C CYS A 62 16.47 -6.36 -9.23
N MET A 63 17.25 -6.20 -8.16
CA MET A 63 18.61 -6.71 -8.16
C MET A 63 18.64 -8.23 -8.25
N TYR A 64 17.72 -8.89 -7.55
CA TYR A 64 17.64 -10.34 -7.61
C TYR A 64 17.34 -10.82 -9.03
N LEU A 65 16.40 -10.16 -9.70
CA LEU A 65 16.07 -10.53 -11.06
C LEU A 65 17.22 -10.28 -12.04
N MET A 66 17.97 -9.19 -11.85
CA MET A 66 19.13 -8.94 -12.68
C MET A 66 20.16 -10.05 -12.58
N GLU A 67 20.28 -10.68 -11.42
CA GLU A 67 21.24 -11.75 -11.21
C GLU A 67 20.72 -13.12 -11.62
N HIS A 68 19.41 -13.36 -11.52
CA HIS A 68 18.85 -14.71 -11.63
C HIS A 68 17.87 -14.91 -12.78
N TYR A 69 17.39 -13.83 -13.41
CA TYR A 69 16.33 -13.93 -14.41
C TYR A 69 16.90 -13.57 -15.77
N ASN A 70 16.86 -14.52 -16.67
CA ASN A 70 17.43 -14.34 -18.00
C ASN A 70 16.44 -14.70 -19.09
N GLU A 71 15.15 -14.59 -18.78
CA GLU A 71 14.08 -14.92 -19.72
C GLU A 71 13.36 -13.66 -20.18
N LYS A 72 12.62 -13.80 -21.26
CA LYS A 72 11.76 -12.71 -21.73
C LYS A 72 10.41 -12.80 -21.03
N GLY A 73 9.69 -11.69 -21.00
CA GLY A 73 8.34 -11.64 -20.47
C GLY A 73 8.24 -10.85 -19.20
N LEU A 74 7.02 -10.80 -18.66
CA LEU A 74 6.72 -10.02 -17.47
C LEU A 74 6.93 -10.84 -16.22
N VAL A 75 7.41 -10.17 -15.17
CA VAL A 75 7.47 -10.73 -13.83
C VAL A 75 6.76 -9.76 -12.89
N ASN A 76 5.68 -10.22 -12.27
CA ASN A 76 4.97 -9.43 -11.26
C ASN A 76 5.75 -9.41 -9.96
N ILE A 77 5.90 -8.24 -9.37
CA ILE A 77 6.62 -8.09 -8.10
C ILE A 77 5.65 -7.54 -7.06
N GLY A 78 5.40 -8.31 -6.04
CA GLY A 78 4.50 -7.91 -4.97
C GLY A 78 4.62 -8.84 -3.78
N THR A 79 3.74 -8.65 -2.80
CA THR A 79 3.73 -9.49 -1.60
C THR A 79 2.82 -10.70 -1.75
N GLY A 80 1.84 -10.63 -2.63
CA GLY A 80 0.82 -11.66 -2.74
C GLY A 80 -0.23 -11.59 -1.64
N ILE A 81 -0.19 -10.56 -0.83
CA ILE A 81 -1.11 -10.37 0.30
C ILE A 81 -1.72 -8.98 0.20
N ASP A 82 -3.04 -8.89 0.32
CA ASP A 82 -3.70 -7.59 0.26
C ASP A 82 -4.47 -7.29 1.54
N VAL A 83 -4.84 -6.02 1.69
CA VAL A 83 -5.65 -5.56 2.83
C VAL A 83 -6.78 -4.71 2.28
N THR A 84 -7.89 -4.65 3.03
CA THR A 84 -8.96 -3.74 2.67
C THR A 84 -8.54 -2.29 2.94
N ILE A 85 -9.20 -1.36 2.28
CA ILE A 85 -8.94 0.06 2.52
C ILE A 85 -9.25 0.39 3.98
N LEU A 86 -10.31 -0.19 4.56
CA LEU A 86 -10.61 0.05 5.97
C LEU A 86 -9.52 -0.51 6.89
N GLU A 87 -9.03 -1.71 6.61
CA GLU A 87 -7.92 -2.27 7.39
C GLU A 87 -6.68 -1.38 7.30
N LEU A 88 -6.40 -0.87 6.11
CA LEU A 88 -5.28 0.05 5.93
C LEU A 88 -5.47 1.31 6.75
N ALA A 89 -6.69 1.86 6.73
CA ALA A 89 -6.99 3.06 7.52
C ALA A 89 -6.78 2.82 9.01
N GLN A 90 -7.19 1.65 9.49
CA GLN A 90 -6.99 1.32 10.90
C GLN A 90 -5.50 1.19 11.25
N MET A 91 -4.70 0.63 10.36
CA MET A 91 -3.26 0.57 10.57
C MET A 91 -2.63 1.96 10.60
N VAL A 92 -3.04 2.83 9.67
CA VAL A 92 -2.51 4.19 9.62
C VAL A 92 -2.91 4.96 10.88
N LYS A 93 -4.16 4.79 11.33
CA LYS A 93 -4.60 5.42 12.57
C LYS A 93 -3.70 5.02 13.73
N GLN A 94 -3.43 3.73 13.86
CA GLN A 94 -2.61 3.22 14.96
C GLN A 94 -1.19 3.79 14.90
N VAL A 95 -0.59 3.77 13.72
CA VAL A 95 0.80 4.19 13.58
C VAL A 95 0.97 5.69 13.79
N THR A 96 0.01 6.50 13.31
CA THR A 96 0.11 7.96 13.49
C THR A 96 -0.26 8.40 14.90
N GLY A 97 -0.91 7.53 15.66
CA GLY A 97 -1.38 7.90 17.00
C GLY A 97 -2.64 8.75 17.01
N TYR A 98 -3.36 8.77 15.87
CA TYR A 98 -4.62 9.51 15.81
C TYR A 98 -5.67 8.83 16.69
N THR A 99 -6.38 9.60 17.49
CA THR A 99 -7.33 9.06 18.45
C THR A 99 -8.79 9.28 18.06
N GLY A 100 -9.06 9.99 16.96
CA GLY A 100 -10.42 10.21 16.52
C GLY A 100 -11.02 9.00 15.82
N GLU A 101 -12.13 9.21 15.14
CA GLU A 101 -12.87 8.13 14.50
C GLU A 101 -12.64 8.07 13.02
N ILE A 102 -12.78 6.89 12.45
CA ILE A 102 -12.80 6.69 11.01
C ILE A 102 -14.27 6.64 10.57
N VAL A 103 -14.64 7.48 9.61
CA VAL A 103 -16.01 7.59 9.10
C VAL A 103 -16.00 7.22 7.62
N LEU A 104 -16.94 6.39 7.21
CA LEU A 104 -17.07 5.99 5.80
C LEU A 104 -18.09 6.89 5.10
N ASP A 105 -17.69 7.47 3.97
CA ASP A 105 -18.61 8.28 3.16
C ASP A 105 -19.19 7.41 2.07
N LEU A 106 -20.34 6.83 2.34
CA LEU A 106 -20.97 5.89 1.43
C LEU A 106 -21.55 6.56 0.18
N SER A 107 -21.60 7.90 0.15
CA SER A 107 -22.03 8.60 -1.04
C SER A 107 -20.96 8.63 -2.13
N LYS A 108 -19.72 8.27 -1.80
CA LYS A 108 -18.63 8.24 -2.77
C LYS A 108 -18.42 6.82 -3.28
N PRO A 109 -18.00 6.67 -4.53
CA PRO A 109 -17.85 5.32 -5.09
C PRO A 109 -16.61 4.60 -4.55
N ASP A 110 -16.72 3.29 -4.50
CA ASP A 110 -15.56 2.43 -4.31
C ASP A 110 -14.77 2.36 -5.62
N GLY A 111 -13.47 2.08 -5.50
CA GLY A 111 -12.68 1.77 -6.68
C GLY A 111 -12.80 0.29 -7.04
N THR A 112 -11.83 -0.20 -7.80
CA THR A 112 -11.76 -1.61 -8.17
C THR A 112 -11.81 -2.49 -6.92
N PRO A 113 -12.68 -3.53 -6.89
CA PRO A 113 -12.83 -4.30 -5.65
C PRO A 113 -11.57 -5.01 -5.20
N ARG A 114 -10.71 -5.44 -6.11
CA ARG A 114 -9.47 -6.10 -5.72
C ARG A 114 -8.40 -5.91 -6.78
N LYS A 115 -7.18 -5.66 -6.31
CA LYS A 115 -5.98 -5.63 -7.15
C LYS A 115 -4.90 -6.40 -6.42
N LEU A 116 -4.64 -7.63 -6.86
CA LEU A 116 -3.64 -8.49 -6.25
C LEU A 116 -2.77 -9.07 -7.34
N MET A 117 -1.45 -8.92 -7.19
CA MET A 117 -0.49 -9.50 -8.13
C MET A 117 -0.35 -11.00 -7.89
N ASP A 118 -0.25 -11.74 -9.00
CA ASP A 118 0.15 -13.13 -8.91
C ASP A 118 1.68 -13.17 -8.86
N VAL A 119 2.21 -13.49 -7.69
CA VAL A 119 3.66 -13.46 -7.48
C VAL A 119 4.29 -14.84 -7.54
N THR A 120 3.57 -15.82 -8.09
CA THR A 120 4.07 -17.18 -8.18
C THR A 120 5.41 -17.24 -8.91
N LYS A 121 5.52 -16.51 -10.03
CA LYS A 121 6.72 -16.59 -10.85
C LYS A 121 7.96 -16.13 -10.10
N ILE A 122 7.90 -14.95 -9.44
CA ILE A 122 9.08 -14.46 -8.74
C ILE A 122 9.38 -15.30 -7.52
N ASN A 123 8.34 -15.83 -6.86
CA ASN A 123 8.58 -16.72 -5.72
C ASN A 123 9.27 -18.01 -6.17
N GLN A 124 8.94 -18.50 -7.35
CA GLN A 124 9.59 -19.70 -7.88
C GLN A 124 11.06 -19.44 -8.20
N PHE A 125 11.42 -18.22 -8.54
CA PHE A 125 12.83 -17.86 -8.71
C PHE A 125 13.57 -17.68 -7.38
N GLY A 126 12.86 -17.73 -6.26
CA GLY A 126 13.47 -17.72 -4.95
C GLY A 126 13.36 -16.41 -4.19
N TRP A 127 12.63 -15.44 -4.69
CA TRP A 127 12.50 -14.14 -4.01
C TRP A 127 11.11 -13.96 -3.40
N LYS A 128 11.06 -13.43 -2.19
CA LYS A 128 9.81 -13.03 -1.54
C LYS A 128 10.00 -11.70 -0.85
N ALA A 129 8.92 -10.92 -0.78
CA ALA A 129 8.92 -9.66 -0.03
C ALA A 129 9.11 -9.96 1.46
N ARG A 130 9.83 -9.07 2.14
CA ARG A 130 10.17 -9.26 3.56
C ARG A 130 9.51 -8.25 4.48
N ILE A 131 9.23 -7.07 3.97
CA ILE A 131 8.70 -6.00 4.84
C ILE A 131 7.19 -6.09 4.86
N UNK A 132 6.77 -6.35 5.92
CA UNK A 132 5.35 -6.56 6.06
C UNK A 132 4.64 -5.25 6.18
N UNK A 133 3.50 -5.32 6.04
CA UNK A 133 2.71 -4.19 6.17
C UNK A 133 2.68 -3.62 7.51
N UNK A 134 2.71 -4.25 8.29
CA UNK A 134 2.65 -3.79 9.55
C UNK A 134 3.86 -3.12 9.98
N UNK A 135 4.72 -3.47 9.47
CA UNK A 135 5.98 -2.95 9.75
C UNK A 135 6.22 -1.78 8.97
N LEU A 136 5.32 -1.58 8.32
CA LEU A 136 5.59 -0.66 7.23
C LEU A 136 5.53 0.80 7.61
N LEU A 137 4.81 1.10 8.60
CA LEU A 137 4.52 2.50 8.91
C LEU A 137 5.36 3.05 10.04
N ARG A 138 6.53 2.52 10.20
CA ARG A 138 7.42 3.02 11.25
C ARG A 138 8.45 4.00 10.76
#